data_cc6d9520d58a8921005b622cdba92b73
#
_entry.id   cc6d9520d58a8921005b622cdba92b73
#
_cell.length_a   1.000
_cell.length_b   1.000
_cell.length_c   1.000
_cell.angle_alpha   90.00
_cell.angle_beta   90.00
_cell.angle_gamma   90.00
#
_symmetry.space_group_name_H-M   'P 1'
#
loop_
_entity.id
_entity.type
_entity.pdbx_description
1 polymer ?
#
loop_
_entity_poly.entity_id
_entity_poly.type
_entity_poly.pdbx_seq_one_letter_code
_entity_poly.pdbx_strand_id
1 'polypeptide(L)'
;MHINERLGHLDKMKETLDAETTRSEQAAETGNSKLVTARSCPGFPVNSYEPITCCLNGKELVINPQEGTFLFIADWHSFAIPDDVTVVNIENMENFRLIRRQQSLFASALAGKRLLFVSRYPQSSDLRTWLQTIPNQYVNFGDFDLAGIQIFLTEFQKHLGTRASFLIPQDIEQRIKHGSAERYNDQYSKFCHLTSNIPTLQQLIDMLHKYHRCYDQEGYIEKSLTEQHLI
;
A
#
# COMPACT_ATOMS: atom_id res chain seq x y z
N MET A 1 -31.00 -1.09 6.49
CA MET A 1 -30.40 -1.02 5.14
C MET A 1 -28.95 -1.51 5.10
N HIS A 2 -28.10 -1.24 6.08
CA HIS A 2 -26.67 -1.65 6.07
C HIS A 2 -26.36 -3.15 6.22
N ILE A 3 -27.21 -3.98 6.80
CA ILE A 3 -26.91 -5.41 7.04
C ILE A 3 -27.03 -6.22 5.74
N ASN A 4 -28.05 -5.96 4.94
CA ASN A 4 -28.27 -6.68 3.67
C ASN A 4 -27.23 -6.33 2.59
N GLU A 5 -26.70 -5.11 2.58
CA GLU A 5 -25.61 -4.70 1.69
C GLU A 5 -24.29 -5.39 2.07
N ARG A 6 -24.01 -5.56 3.37
CA ARG A 6 -22.83 -6.29 3.85
C ARG A 6 -22.90 -7.77 3.53
N LEU A 7 -24.08 -8.40 3.68
CA LEU A 7 -24.29 -9.79 3.31
C LEU A 7 -24.09 -10.00 1.81
N GLY A 8 -24.67 -9.16 0.96
CA GLY A 8 -24.49 -9.25 -0.48
C GLY A 8 -23.04 -9.01 -0.95
N HIS A 9 -22.24 -8.25 -0.21
CA HIS A 9 -20.82 -8.06 -0.49
C HIS A 9 -20.00 -9.29 -0.08
N LEU A 10 -20.30 -9.89 1.06
CA LEU A 10 -19.67 -11.14 1.52
C LEU A 10 -19.97 -12.30 0.58
N ASP A 11 -21.20 -12.41 0.07
CA ASP A 11 -21.58 -13.46 -0.88
C ASP A 11 -20.81 -13.33 -2.20
N LYS A 12 -20.70 -12.11 -2.75
CA LYS A 12 -19.87 -11.84 -3.94
C LYS A 12 -18.39 -12.14 -3.72
N MET A 13 -17.86 -11.83 -2.55
CA MET A 13 -16.47 -12.14 -2.19
C MET A 13 -16.26 -13.65 -2.14
N LYS A 14 -17.21 -14.39 -1.57
CA LYS A 14 -17.18 -15.85 -1.50
C LYS A 14 -17.22 -16.47 -2.89
N GLU A 15 -18.14 -16.04 -3.77
CA GLU A 15 -18.22 -16.50 -5.15
C GLU A 15 -16.91 -16.26 -5.94
N THR A 16 -16.28 -15.10 -5.73
CA THR A 16 -14.99 -14.77 -6.38
C THR A 16 -13.88 -15.69 -5.87
N LEU A 17 -13.85 -15.94 -4.57
CA LEU A 17 -12.88 -16.81 -3.92
C LEU A 17 -13.02 -18.27 -4.39
N ASP A 18 -14.25 -18.78 -4.41
CA ASP A 18 -14.56 -20.14 -4.88
C ASP A 18 -14.14 -20.31 -6.35
N ALA A 19 -14.38 -19.28 -7.19
CA ALA A 19 -13.96 -19.29 -8.59
C ALA A 19 -12.42 -19.26 -8.77
N GLU A 20 -11.69 -18.53 -7.95
CA GLU A 20 -10.21 -18.50 -7.98
C GLU A 20 -9.62 -19.82 -7.48
N THR A 21 -10.19 -20.42 -6.44
CA THR A 21 -9.78 -21.74 -5.93
C THR A 21 -9.97 -22.81 -7.00
N THR A 22 -11.15 -22.87 -7.63
CA THR A 22 -11.45 -23.82 -8.72
C THR A 22 -10.48 -23.68 -9.89
N ARG A 23 -10.12 -22.45 -10.28
CA ARG A 23 -9.13 -22.21 -11.36
C ARG A 23 -7.74 -22.68 -10.99
N SER A 24 -7.32 -22.46 -9.76
CA SER A 24 -6.02 -22.94 -9.28
C SER A 24 -5.94 -24.46 -9.23
N GLU A 25 -7.00 -25.13 -8.80
CA GLU A 25 -7.12 -26.58 -8.79
C GLU A 25 -7.07 -27.16 -10.21
N GLN A 26 -7.80 -26.56 -11.16
CA GLN A 26 -7.77 -26.95 -12.56
C GLN A 26 -6.38 -26.76 -13.19
N ALA A 27 -5.67 -25.69 -12.84
CA ALA A 27 -4.30 -25.47 -13.32
C ALA A 27 -3.34 -26.53 -12.76
N ALA A 28 -3.51 -26.95 -11.51
CA ALA A 28 -2.73 -28.00 -10.89
C ALA A 28 -3.00 -29.38 -11.53
N GLU A 29 -4.26 -29.70 -11.79
CA GLU A 29 -4.67 -30.98 -12.42
C GLU A 29 -4.18 -31.11 -13.87
N THR A 30 -4.24 -30.03 -14.65
CA THR A 30 -3.84 -30.03 -16.07
C THR A 30 -2.35 -29.88 -16.28
N GLY A 31 -1.61 -29.44 -15.26
CA GLY A 31 -0.18 -29.10 -15.37
C GLY A 31 0.10 -27.96 -16.36
N ASN A 32 -0.92 -27.21 -16.77
CA ASN A 32 -0.80 -26.15 -17.77
C ASN A 32 -1.55 -24.88 -17.35
N SER A 33 -0.85 -24.01 -16.60
CA SER A 33 -1.39 -22.74 -16.15
C SER A 33 -1.75 -21.74 -17.28
N LYS A 34 -1.33 -22.01 -18.53
CA LYS A 34 -1.68 -21.17 -19.68
C LYS A 34 -3.08 -21.45 -20.21
N LEU A 35 -3.64 -22.62 -19.93
CA LEU A 35 -5.02 -22.96 -20.28
C LEU A 35 -6.05 -22.42 -19.28
N VAL A 36 -5.59 -22.10 -18.06
CA VAL A 36 -6.42 -21.55 -16.99
C VAL A 36 -5.80 -20.26 -16.51
N THR A 37 -6.56 -19.17 -16.46
CA THR A 37 -6.08 -17.87 -15.91
C THR A 37 -6.03 -18.00 -14.39
N ALA A 38 -5.02 -18.66 -13.85
CA ALA A 38 -4.74 -18.73 -12.42
C ALA A 38 -3.74 -17.67 -12.01
N ARG A 39 -3.92 -17.07 -10.84
CA ARG A 39 -2.94 -16.14 -10.27
C ARG A 39 -1.75 -16.94 -9.77
N SER A 40 -0.55 -16.54 -10.20
CA SER A 40 0.69 -17.22 -9.84
C SER A 40 1.10 -17.01 -8.37
N CYS A 41 0.64 -15.95 -7.73
CA CYS A 41 1.01 -15.59 -6.36
C CYS A 41 -0.05 -14.67 -5.71
N PRO A 42 -1.12 -15.21 -5.11
CA PRO A 42 -2.06 -14.42 -4.32
C PRO A 42 -1.38 -13.92 -3.05
N GLY A 43 -1.83 -12.77 -2.52
CA GLY A 43 -1.32 -12.22 -1.28
C GLY A 43 -0.51 -10.95 -1.43
N PHE A 44 0.20 -10.58 -0.36
CA PHE A 44 0.99 -9.36 -0.30
C PHE A 44 2.16 -9.47 0.70
N PRO A 45 3.26 -8.71 0.49
CA PRO A 45 4.38 -8.68 1.42
C PRO A 45 4.07 -7.81 2.64
N VAL A 46 4.66 -8.19 3.78
CA VAL A 46 4.57 -7.45 5.05
C VAL A 46 5.95 -7.27 5.68
N ASN A 47 6.12 -6.16 6.41
CA ASN A 47 7.32 -5.82 7.15
C ASN A 47 6.97 -5.01 8.41
N SER A 48 7.88 -4.91 9.37
CA SER A 48 7.69 -4.13 10.60
C SER A 48 9.04 -3.66 11.15
N TYR A 49 9.04 -2.62 11.97
CA TYR A 49 10.25 -2.19 12.70
C TYR A 49 10.48 -3.00 13.97
N GLU A 50 9.40 -3.42 14.60
CA GLU A 50 9.38 -4.17 15.86
C GLU A 50 8.52 -5.43 15.72
N PRO A 51 8.68 -6.45 16.58
CA PRO A 51 7.87 -7.65 16.50
C PRO A 51 6.38 -7.34 16.65
N ILE A 52 5.57 -7.87 15.73
CA ILE A 52 4.11 -7.82 15.81
C ILE A 52 3.58 -9.25 15.82
N THR A 53 2.94 -9.61 16.92
CA THR A 53 2.25 -10.90 17.03
C THR A 53 0.91 -10.82 16.32
N CYS A 54 0.74 -11.63 15.30
CA CYS A 54 -0.42 -11.75 14.44
C CYS A 54 -1.00 -13.16 14.53
N CYS A 55 -2.11 -13.41 13.84
CA CYS A 55 -2.69 -14.74 13.66
C CYS A 55 -2.77 -15.07 12.17
N LEU A 56 -2.33 -16.26 11.78
CA LEU A 56 -2.48 -16.80 10.42
C LEU A 56 -2.95 -18.26 10.50
N ASN A 57 -4.07 -18.58 9.85
CA ASN A 57 -4.67 -19.92 9.89
C ASN A 57 -4.90 -20.45 11.33
N GLY A 58 -5.32 -19.54 12.24
CA GLY A 58 -5.57 -19.87 13.66
C GLY A 58 -4.32 -20.13 14.48
N LYS A 59 -3.12 -19.84 13.94
CA LYS A 59 -1.84 -19.99 14.64
C LYS A 59 -1.17 -18.65 14.81
N GLU A 60 -0.37 -18.52 15.87
CA GLU A 60 0.46 -17.34 16.09
C GLU A 60 1.53 -17.22 15.02
N LEU A 61 1.67 -16.00 14.48
CA LEU A 61 2.73 -15.60 13.56
C LEU A 61 3.35 -14.30 14.06
N VAL A 62 4.65 -14.30 14.34
CA VAL A 62 5.37 -13.07 14.68
C VAL A 62 6.01 -12.48 13.44
N ILE A 63 5.59 -11.26 13.08
CA ILE A 63 6.19 -10.49 12.00
C ILE A 63 7.36 -9.70 12.61
N ASN A 64 8.58 -10.10 12.27
CA ASN A 64 9.82 -9.45 12.69
C ASN A 64 10.93 -9.72 11.66
N PRO A 65 10.79 -9.24 10.40
CA PRO A 65 11.81 -9.46 9.39
C PRO A 65 13.12 -8.75 9.75
N GLN A 66 14.23 -9.38 9.41
CA GLN A 66 15.55 -8.75 9.48
C GLN A 66 15.69 -7.70 8.36
N GLU A 67 16.66 -6.80 8.49
CA GLU A 67 16.98 -5.84 7.43
C GLU A 67 17.25 -6.53 6.10
N GLY A 68 16.65 -6.00 5.04
CA GLY A 68 16.75 -6.57 3.68
C GLY A 68 15.83 -7.76 3.42
N THR A 69 14.96 -8.15 4.39
CA THR A 69 13.98 -9.22 4.24
C THR A 69 12.56 -8.72 4.47
N PHE A 70 11.59 -9.50 4.06
CA PHE A 70 10.17 -9.33 4.37
C PHE A 70 9.47 -10.68 4.36
N LEU A 71 8.30 -10.77 4.98
CA LEU A 71 7.43 -11.94 4.89
C LEU A 71 6.39 -11.73 3.78
N PHE A 72 5.95 -12.81 3.16
CA PHE A 72 4.86 -12.80 2.19
C PHE A 72 3.66 -13.58 2.74
N ILE A 73 2.51 -12.92 2.80
CA ILE A 73 1.26 -13.51 3.31
C ILE A 73 0.42 -13.97 2.11
N ALA A 74 0.47 -15.26 1.81
CA ALA A 74 -0.32 -15.88 0.74
C ALA A 74 -1.76 -16.16 1.20
N ASP A 75 -1.94 -16.72 2.39
CA ASP A 75 -3.25 -17.06 2.97
C ASP A 75 -3.89 -15.85 3.68
N TRP A 76 -3.92 -14.72 3.01
CA TRP A 76 -4.34 -13.44 3.60
C TRP A 76 -5.79 -13.42 4.12
N HIS A 77 -6.65 -14.33 3.66
CA HIS A 77 -8.05 -14.44 4.13
C HIS A 77 -8.15 -14.78 5.63
N SER A 78 -7.16 -15.49 6.15
CA SER A 78 -7.08 -15.88 7.55
C SER A 78 -6.06 -15.06 8.35
N PHE A 79 -5.51 -14.01 7.74
CA PHE A 79 -4.51 -13.15 8.36
C PHE A 79 -5.18 -12.06 9.19
N ALA A 80 -4.95 -12.09 10.50
CA ALA A 80 -5.46 -11.11 11.45
C ALA A 80 -4.32 -10.45 12.23
N ILE A 81 -4.45 -9.14 12.45
CA ILE A 81 -3.48 -8.31 13.17
C ILE A 81 -4.12 -7.64 14.38
N PRO A 82 -3.36 -7.22 15.41
CA PRO A 82 -3.90 -6.47 16.54
C PRO A 82 -4.54 -5.13 16.12
N ASP A 83 -5.62 -4.74 16.79
CA ASP A 83 -6.40 -3.53 16.45
C ASP A 83 -5.62 -2.22 16.62
N ASP A 84 -4.60 -2.22 17.50
CA ASP A 84 -3.73 -1.06 17.76
C ASP A 84 -2.65 -0.83 16.68
N VAL A 85 -2.52 -1.74 15.73
CA VAL A 85 -1.56 -1.63 14.62
C VAL A 85 -2.11 -0.72 13.52
N THR A 86 -1.29 0.22 13.07
CA THR A 86 -1.57 1.02 11.87
C THR A 86 -0.91 0.36 10.66
N VAL A 87 -1.69 0.11 9.62
CA VAL A 87 -1.19 -0.46 8.36
C VAL A 87 -0.68 0.67 7.48
N VAL A 88 0.57 0.58 7.04
CA VAL A 88 1.22 1.56 6.15
C VAL A 88 1.53 0.90 4.81
N ASN A 89 0.85 1.34 3.76
CA ASN A 89 1.16 0.87 2.41
C ASN A 89 2.35 1.64 1.82
N ILE A 90 3.30 0.89 1.29
CA ILE A 90 4.45 1.40 0.53
C ILE A 90 4.24 1.00 -0.93
N GLU A 91 4.08 1.98 -1.80
CA GLU A 91 3.76 1.72 -3.21
C GLU A 91 4.94 1.13 -3.96
N ASN A 92 6.12 1.70 -3.79
CA ASN A 92 7.34 1.30 -4.46
C ASN A 92 8.06 0.16 -3.70
N MET A 93 8.42 -0.92 -4.42
CA MET A 93 9.08 -2.08 -3.81
C MET A 93 10.49 -1.80 -3.30
N GLU A 94 11.22 -0.85 -3.88
CA GLU A 94 12.53 -0.47 -3.38
C GLU A 94 12.42 0.25 -2.03
N ASN A 95 11.45 1.16 -1.89
CA ASN A 95 11.11 1.78 -0.61
C ASN A 95 10.67 0.72 0.42
N PHE A 96 9.86 -0.26 0.00
CA PHE A 96 9.42 -1.33 0.87
C PHE A 96 10.58 -2.22 1.34
N ARG A 97 11.49 -2.58 0.43
CA ARG A 97 12.70 -3.36 0.73
C ARG A 97 13.64 -2.61 1.68
N LEU A 98 13.77 -1.30 1.50
CA LEU A 98 14.64 -0.41 2.28
C LEU A 98 13.86 0.37 3.36
N ILE A 99 12.78 -0.21 3.89
CA ILE A 99 11.89 0.49 4.82
C ILE A 99 12.63 0.99 6.08
N ARG A 100 13.66 0.32 6.54
CA ARG A 100 14.46 0.73 7.72
C ARG A 100 15.26 2.00 7.47
N ARG A 101 15.60 2.31 6.21
CA ARG A 101 16.24 3.57 5.79
C ARG A 101 15.26 4.75 5.68
N GLN A 102 14.02 4.58 6.11
CA GLN A 102 12.97 5.59 6.13
C GLN A 102 12.37 5.75 7.54
N GLN A 103 13.04 5.19 8.55
CA GLN A 103 12.52 5.15 9.92
C GLN A 103 12.32 6.54 10.50
N SER A 104 13.19 7.51 10.21
CA SER A 104 13.06 8.88 10.68
C SER A 104 11.78 9.55 10.17
N LEU A 105 11.41 9.31 8.92
CA LEU A 105 10.18 9.81 8.31
C LEU A 105 8.95 9.29 9.06
N PHE A 106 8.85 7.97 9.25
CA PHE A 106 7.69 7.37 9.88
C PHE A 106 7.63 7.64 11.39
N ALA A 107 8.78 7.70 12.06
CA ALA A 107 8.85 8.08 13.47
C ALA A 107 8.35 9.51 13.71
N SER A 108 8.62 10.42 12.80
CA SER A 108 8.12 11.79 12.85
C SER A 108 6.63 11.88 12.52
N ALA A 109 6.21 11.25 11.42
CA ALA A 109 4.86 11.39 10.88
C ALA A 109 3.81 10.55 11.64
N LEU A 110 4.21 9.40 12.21
CA LEU A 110 3.34 8.42 12.86
C LEU A 110 3.82 8.07 14.27
N ALA A 111 4.29 9.09 15.00
CA ALA A 111 4.88 8.92 16.34
C ALA A 111 3.96 8.11 17.28
N GLY A 112 4.56 7.16 18.00
CA GLY A 112 3.87 6.34 19.01
C GLY A 112 2.93 5.27 18.46
N LYS A 113 2.86 5.08 17.14
CA LYS A 113 2.05 4.03 16.51
C LYS A 113 2.90 2.78 16.24
N ARG A 114 2.28 1.61 16.41
CA ARG A 114 2.82 0.34 15.94
C ARG A 114 2.52 0.19 14.45
N LEU A 115 3.53 0.01 13.63
CA LEU A 115 3.42 0.06 12.18
C LEU A 115 3.62 -1.31 11.54
N LEU A 116 2.64 -1.77 10.77
CA LEU A 116 2.77 -2.87 9.84
C LEU A 116 2.88 -2.29 8.43
N PHE A 117 4.03 -2.46 7.79
CA PHE A 117 4.23 -2.08 6.40
C PHE A 117 3.74 -3.16 5.47
N VAL A 118 3.03 -2.76 4.42
CA VAL A 118 2.50 -3.64 3.37
C VAL A 118 2.81 -3.05 2.00
N SER A 119 2.77 -3.87 0.95
CA SER A 119 2.83 -3.37 -0.43
C SER A 119 1.81 -4.09 -1.31
N ARG A 120 1.31 -3.40 -2.33
CA ARG A 120 0.41 -3.97 -3.35
C ARG A 120 1.09 -4.97 -4.29
N TYR A 121 2.38 -5.15 -4.19
CA TYR A 121 3.11 -6.04 -5.09
C TYR A 121 2.84 -7.54 -4.78
N PRO A 122 2.64 -8.39 -5.79
CA PRO A 122 2.37 -8.07 -7.19
C PRO A 122 0.97 -7.42 -7.31
N GLN A 123 0.83 -6.36 -8.08
CA GLN A 123 -0.35 -5.48 -8.15
C GLN A 123 -1.69 -6.22 -8.17
N SER A 124 -2.18 -6.60 -7.01
CA SER A 124 -3.39 -7.39 -6.80
C SER A 124 -4.42 -6.64 -5.96
N SER A 125 -5.68 -7.06 -6.04
CA SER A 125 -6.74 -6.55 -5.18
C SER A 125 -6.71 -7.12 -3.75
N ASP A 126 -5.84 -8.10 -3.47
CA ASP A 126 -5.82 -8.84 -2.21
C ASP A 126 -5.61 -7.94 -1.00
N LEU A 127 -4.61 -7.07 -1.08
CA LEU A 127 -4.36 -6.10 0.00
C LEU A 127 -5.60 -5.25 0.29
N ARG A 128 -6.23 -4.68 -0.75
CA ARG A 128 -7.43 -3.88 -0.57
C ARG A 128 -8.56 -4.70 0.05
N THR A 129 -8.79 -5.91 -0.45
CA THR A 129 -9.83 -6.80 0.04
C THR A 129 -9.59 -7.17 1.51
N TRP A 130 -8.36 -7.52 1.87
CA TRP A 130 -7.98 -7.77 3.25
C TRP A 130 -8.20 -6.55 4.16
N LEU A 131 -7.81 -5.36 3.73
CA LEU A 131 -8.01 -4.11 4.49
C LEU A 131 -9.50 -3.82 4.78
N GLN A 132 -10.42 -4.31 3.93
CA GLN A 132 -11.85 -4.18 4.17
C GLN A 132 -12.36 -5.12 5.26
N THR A 133 -11.63 -6.20 5.59
CA THR A 133 -12.01 -7.18 6.62
C THR A 133 -11.54 -6.82 8.02
N ILE A 134 -10.59 -5.89 8.16
CA ILE A 134 -10.00 -5.47 9.44
C ILE A 134 -10.40 -4.03 9.79
N PRO A 135 -10.46 -3.64 11.10
CA PRO A 135 -10.84 -2.29 11.51
C PRO A 135 -9.69 -1.26 11.49
N ASN A 136 -8.47 -1.69 11.30
CA ASN A 136 -7.25 -0.93 11.47
C ASN A 136 -7.19 0.34 10.63
N GLN A 137 -6.48 1.36 11.13
CA GLN A 137 -6.15 2.55 10.37
C GLN A 137 -5.20 2.21 9.23
N TYR A 138 -5.39 2.84 8.10
CA TYR A 138 -4.57 2.67 6.90
C TYR A 138 -3.94 3.99 6.48
N VAL A 139 -2.65 3.97 6.22
CA VAL A 139 -1.87 5.11 5.73
C VAL A 139 -1.24 4.72 4.41
N ASN A 140 -1.51 5.48 3.35
CA ASN A 140 -0.84 5.29 2.06
C ASN A 140 0.39 6.19 2.00
N PHE A 141 1.54 5.60 1.74
CA PHE A 141 2.75 6.28 1.36
C PHE A 141 3.10 5.86 -0.07
N GLY A 142 2.88 6.76 -1.01
CA GLY A 142 3.06 6.54 -2.44
C GLY A 142 3.81 7.72 -3.07
N ASP A 143 3.92 7.71 -4.39
CA ASP A 143 4.49 8.82 -5.12
C ASP A 143 3.64 10.08 -4.99
N PHE A 144 4.31 11.21 -4.90
CA PHE A 144 3.68 12.53 -4.83
C PHE A 144 3.47 13.03 -6.25
N ASP A 145 2.54 12.38 -6.95
CA ASP A 145 2.14 12.68 -8.31
C ASP A 145 0.61 12.50 -8.48
N LEU A 146 0.08 12.96 -9.60
CA LEU A 146 -1.36 12.94 -9.84
C LEU A 146 -1.91 11.50 -9.96
N ALA A 147 -1.13 10.58 -10.52
CA ALA A 147 -1.52 9.18 -10.69
C ALA A 147 -1.56 8.44 -9.34
N GLY A 148 -0.55 8.61 -8.47
CA GLY A 148 -0.51 8.03 -7.13
C GLY A 148 -1.66 8.52 -6.25
N ILE A 149 -1.98 9.83 -6.31
CA ILE A 149 -3.15 10.39 -5.63
C ILE A 149 -4.45 9.78 -6.16
N GLN A 150 -4.61 9.66 -7.48
CA GLN A 150 -5.78 9.04 -8.08
C GLN A 150 -5.95 7.58 -7.64
N ILE A 151 -4.85 6.81 -7.60
CA ILE A 151 -4.85 5.42 -7.10
C ILE A 151 -5.33 5.39 -5.65
N PHE A 152 -4.79 6.23 -4.78
CA PHE A 152 -5.22 6.30 -3.39
C PHE A 152 -6.73 6.59 -3.27
N LEU A 153 -7.24 7.58 -3.99
CA LEU A 153 -8.65 7.97 -3.94
C LEU A 153 -9.58 6.84 -4.41
N THR A 154 -9.23 6.17 -5.50
CA THR A 154 -10.11 5.16 -6.12
C THR A 154 -9.97 3.76 -5.54
N GLU A 155 -8.75 3.37 -5.13
CA GLU A 155 -8.47 2.02 -4.67
C GLU A 155 -8.56 1.86 -3.15
N PHE A 156 -8.28 2.91 -2.38
CA PHE A 156 -8.23 2.81 -0.93
C PHE A 156 -9.27 3.69 -0.24
N GLN A 157 -9.21 5.00 -0.43
CA GLN A 157 -10.08 5.94 0.26
C GLN A 157 -11.57 5.65 -0.01
N LYS A 158 -11.92 5.36 -1.25
CA LYS A 158 -13.29 4.98 -1.65
C LYS A 158 -13.81 3.74 -0.89
N HIS A 159 -12.95 2.79 -0.58
CA HIS A 159 -13.32 1.50 0.04
C HIS A 159 -13.15 1.46 1.56
N LEU A 160 -12.23 2.25 2.11
CA LEU A 160 -11.91 2.28 3.53
C LEU A 160 -12.50 3.51 4.26
N GLY A 161 -12.94 4.52 3.52
CA GLY A 161 -13.55 5.72 4.08
C GLY A 161 -12.56 6.51 4.95
N THR A 162 -13.03 6.96 6.12
CA THR A 162 -12.23 7.78 7.06
C THR A 162 -11.06 7.05 7.72
N ARG A 163 -10.97 5.72 7.57
CA ARG A 163 -9.82 4.95 8.05
C ARG A 163 -8.58 5.11 7.17
N ALA A 164 -8.77 5.55 5.91
CA ALA A 164 -7.68 5.74 4.97
C ALA A 164 -7.16 7.18 5.00
N SER A 165 -5.86 7.34 5.10
CA SER A 165 -5.17 8.62 4.98
C SER A 165 -3.98 8.50 4.02
N PHE A 166 -3.57 9.64 3.44
CA PHE A 166 -2.36 9.75 2.63
C PHE A 166 -1.29 10.45 3.45
N LEU A 167 -0.10 9.86 3.55
CA LEU A 167 1.02 10.43 4.30
C LEU A 167 1.66 11.53 3.46
N ILE A 168 1.63 12.76 3.98
CA ILE A 168 2.23 13.93 3.35
C ILE A 168 3.32 14.45 4.30
N PRO A 169 4.62 14.24 3.98
CA PRO A 169 5.72 14.74 4.79
C PRO A 169 5.75 16.26 4.87
N GLN A 170 6.25 16.81 5.98
CA GLN A 170 6.29 18.26 6.20
C GLN A 170 7.16 19.01 5.18
N ASP A 171 8.18 18.36 4.65
CA ASP A 171 9.13 18.93 3.67
C ASP A 171 8.72 18.73 2.21
N ILE A 172 7.51 18.18 1.95
CA ILE A 172 7.09 17.80 0.59
C ILE A 172 7.08 18.96 -0.39
N GLU A 173 6.68 20.17 0.04
CA GLU A 173 6.68 21.34 -0.84
C GLU A 173 8.09 21.67 -1.36
N GLN A 174 9.10 21.59 -0.49
CA GLN A 174 10.49 21.81 -0.90
C GLN A 174 10.97 20.75 -1.88
N ARG A 175 10.58 19.49 -1.66
CA ARG A 175 10.95 18.38 -2.53
C ARG A 175 10.29 18.49 -3.91
N ILE A 176 9.00 18.83 -3.97
CA ILE A 176 8.27 19.03 -5.24
C ILE A 176 8.95 20.13 -6.08
N LYS A 177 9.44 21.21 -5.49
CA LYS A 177 10.16 22.27 -6.22
C LYS A 177 11.38 21.77 -6.99
N HIS A 178 11.99 20.69 -6.53
CA HIS A 178 13.17 20.06 -7.15
C HIS A 178 12.82 18.73 -7.85
N GLY A 179 11.55 18.40 -7.93
CA GLY A 179 11.07 17.15 -8.52
C GLY A 179 11.02 17.17 -10.05
N SER A 180 10.37 16.15 -10.63
CA SER A 180 10.30 15.92 -12.08
C SER A 180 9.18 16.71 -12.75
N ALA A 181 9.54 17.62 -13.67
CA ALA A 181 8.59 18.29 -14.55
C ALA A 181 8.11 17.38 -15.68
N GLU A 182 8.96 16.49 -16.19
CA GLU A 182 8.63 15.52 -17.22
C GLU A 182 7.48 14.64 -16.75
N ARG A 183 7.60 14.01 -15.58
CA ARG A 183 6.56 13.15 -15.00
C ARG A 183 5.23 13.89 -14.79
N TYR A 184 5.27 15.16 -14.38
CA TYR A 184 4.05 15.96 -14.28
C TYR A 184 3.39 16.16 -15.65
N ASN A 185 4.16 16.52 -16.68
CA ASN A 185 3.65 16.76 -18.02
C ASN A 185 3.03 15.50 -18.64
N ASP A 186 3.65 14.34 -18.44
CA ASP A 186 3.15 13.03 -18.92
C ASP A 186 1.78 12.67 -18.33
N GLN A 187 1.52 13.10 -17.11
CA GLN A 187 0.30 12.82 -16.39
C GLN A 187 -0.78 13.90 -16.55
N TYR A 188 -0.40 15.12 -16.90
CA TYR A 188 -1.27 16.29 -16.88
C TYR A 188 -2.52 16.11 -17.72
N SER A 189 -2.40 15.66 -18.96
CA SER A 189 -3.54 15.49 -19.87
C SER A 189 -4.62 14.54 -19.32
N LYS A 190 -4.21 13.55 -18.52
CA LYS A 190 -5.09 12.54 -17.95
C LYS A 190 -5.71 12.98 -16.62
N PHE A 191 -5.00 13.77 -15.81
CA PHE A 191 -5.35 14.06 -14.43
C PHE A 191 -5.47 15.55 -14.09
N CYS A 192 -5.48 16.45 -15.08
CA CYS A 192 -5.56 17.90 -14.84
C CYS A 192 -6.83 18.35 -14.09
N HIS A 193 -7.87 17.54 -14.06
CA HIS A 193 -9.12 17.81 -13.33
C HIS A 193 -9.22 17.05 -12.00
N LEU A 194 -8.14 16.42 -11.56
CA LEU A 194 -8.12 15.71 -10.29
C LEU A 194 -8.40 16.65 -9.13
N THR A 195 -9.35 16.28 -8.28
CA THR A 195 -9.71 17.02 -7.07
C THR A 195 -9.95 16.06 -5.91
N SER A 196 -9.87 16.56 -4.69
CA SER A 196 -10.12 15.79 -3.47
C SER A 196 -10.94 16.58 -2.46
N ASN A 197 -11.88 15.92 -1.79
CA ASN A 197 -12.61 16.48 -0.64
C ASN A 197 -11.79 16.43 0.66
N ILE A 198 -10.59 15.83 0.65
CA ILE A 198 -9.67 15.78 1.79
C ILE A 198 -8.76 17.02 1.68
N PRO A 199 -8.86 18.00 2.61
CA PRO A 199 -8.18 19.30 2.46
C PRO A 199 -6.67 19.21 2.27
N THR A 200 -5.99 18.33 3.04
CA THR A 200 -4.56 18.14 2.94
C THR A 200 -4.14 17.53 1.60
N LEU A 201 -4.95 16.64 1.05
CA LEU A 201 -4.70 16.02 -0.25
C LEU A 201 -4.99 17.00 -1.40
N GLN A 202 -6.02 17.86 -1.27
CA GLN A 202 -6.27 18.95 -2.23
C GLN A 202 -5.10 19.93 -2.23
N GLN A 203 -4.56 20.30 -1.07
CA GLN A 203 -3.36 21.14 -0.99
C GLN A 203 -2.16 20.52 -1.71
N LEU A 204 -1.96 19.21 -1.60
CA LEU A 204 -0.92 18.51 -2.35
C LEU A 204 -1.17 18.60 -3.87
N ILE A 205 -2.39 18.36 -4.33
CA ILE A 205 -2.78 18.51 -5.75
C ILE A 205 -2.47 19.93 -6.23
N ASP A 206 -2.86 20.95 -5.45
CA ASP A 206 -2.62 22.35 -5.78
C ASP A 206 -1.13 22.67 -5.87
N MET A 207 -0.30 22.09 -4.99
CA MET A 207 1.16 22.21 -5.05
C MET A 207 1.75 21.62 -6.33
N LEU A 208 1.29 20.40 -6.72
CA LEU A 208 1.72 19.76 -7.96
C LEU A 208 1.38 20.63 -9.18
N HIS A 209 0.17 21.20 -9.23
CA HIS A 209 -0.24 22.12 -10.29
C HIS A 209 0.52 23.45 -10.24
N LYS A 210 0.79 24.00 -9.05
CA LYS A 210 1.55 25.25 -8.88
C LYS A 210 2.97 25.17 -9.40
N TYR A 211 3.66 24.04 -9.09
CA TYR A 211 5.07 23.86 -9.44
C TYR A 211 5.28 23.12 -10.75
N HIS A 212 4.24 22.51 -11.33
CA HIS A 212 4.30 21.64 -12.51
C HIS A 212 5.37 20.54 -12.36
N ARG A 213 5.42 19.93 -11.17
CA ARG A 213 6.43 18.93 -10.82
C ARG A 213 5.83 17.86 -9.90
N CYS A 214 6.38 16.66 -10.00
CA CYS A 214 6.09 15.50 -9.16
C CYS A 214 7.33 15.11 -8.36
N TYR A 215 7.15 14.34 -7.29
CA TYR A 215 8.25 13.83 -6.49
C TYR A 215 8.04 12.36 -6.13
N ASP A 216 9.08 11.54 -6.34
CA ASP A 216 9.02 10.10 -6.13
C ASP A 216 9.35 9.74 -4.67
N GLN A 217 8.69 8.73 -4.13
CA GLN A 217 8.90 8.32 -2.74
C GLN A 217 10.31 7.80 -2.47
N GLU A 218 11.06 7.32 -3.51
CA GLU A 218 12.46 6.92 -3.36
C GLU A 218 13.36 8.01 -2.79
N GLY A 219 13.03 9.27 -3.03
CA GLY A 219 13.77 10.39 -2.47
C GLY A 219 13.75 10.48 -0.94
N TYR A 220 12.93 9.66 -0.26
CA TYR A 220 12.90 9.52 1.19
C TYR A 220 13.76 8.38 1.73
N ILE A 221 14.41 7.60 0.86
CA ILE A 221 15.37 6.58 1.27
C ILE A 221 16.66 7.29 1.71
N GLU A 222 17.00 7.17 2.98
CA GLU A 222 18.26 7.72 3.51
C GLU A 222 19.44 6.96 2.92
N LYS A 223 20.47 7.71 2.49
CA LYS A 223 21.72 7.12 2.00
C LYS A 223 22.42 6.35 3.13
N SER A 224 22.97 5.19 2.84
CA SER A 224 23.76 4.47 3.83
C SER A 224 25.05 5.25 4.16
N LEU A 225 25.56 5.05 5.39
CA LEU A 225 26.82 5.67 5.81
C LEU A 225 28.01 5.34 4.88
N THR A 226 28.00 4.17 4.26
CA THR A 226 28.99 3.74 3.26
C THR A 226 28.85 4.51 1.93
N GLU A 227 27.65 4.94 1.55
CA GLU A 227 27.42 5.73 0.33
C GLU A 227 27.73 7.22 0.53
N GLN A 228 27.77 7.69 1.79
CA GLN A 228 28.11 9.09 2.12
C GLN A 228 29.61 9.39 2.04
N HIS A 229 30.48 8.37 2.01
CA HIS A 229 31.94 8.51 2.02
C HIS A 229 32.58 8.34 0.63
N LEU A 230 31.76 8.19 -0.44
CA LEU A 230 32.20 8.00 -1.83
C LEU A 230 31.98 9.24 -2.72
N ILE A 231 31.77 10.42 -2.14
CA ILE A 231 31.62 11.70 -2.89
C ILE A 231 32.77 12.63 -2.52
#